data_b3314be27105796c3c541e3d4451b5c7
#
_entry.id   b3314be27105796c3c541e3d4451b5c7
#
_cell.length_a   1.000
_cell.length_b   1.000
_cell.length_c   1.000
_cell.angle_alpha   90.00
_cell.angle_beta   90.00
_cell.angle_gamma   90.00
#
_symmetry.space_group_name_H-M   'P 1'
#
loop_
_entity.id
_entity.type
_entity.pdbx_description
1 polymer ?
#
loop_
_entity_poly.entity_id
_entity_poly.type
_entity_poly.pdbx_seq_one_letter_code
_entity_poly.pdbx_strand_id
1 'polypeptide(L)'
;RLLYAPAVEPSDMPILAYLGVDVFDDLNVELRSATSWALDDGSWTKVDTKTKDLQSQNREELDRWLLKIRTSIMNGTLRELVEVTSLHNPRVSQILHHSTSLLIEKGARRNVMIRANNLSLENPSVVDYQQRLSDYVPPAKNMVLLVLPCSARKPYFKSSSHKRFYNTIKEVDNYLALHIVSVTSPLGLVPRELEFCYPAAHYDIAVTGDWSASEVQMLREQFSRLEPEKHYLKAIVHAGSSSKIITELLRERKVDTIDTEAEKPSSFAGLEILQEFTRTAIAEIPVLSSKDRAKGEAIGLAKFQYGESSPFLAESEISGHMPYKLRCGDLATISPRVGGLGLTLAGAAKYAANGGPSVTAEDFKLVGDLFAVGVKSYDGHWVIGDQV
;
A
#
# COMPACT_ATOMS: atom_id res chain seq x y z
N ARG A 1 12.21 -18.36 19.69
CA ARG A 1 13.65 -18.12 20.02
C ARG A 1 13.89 -16.63 19.98
N LEU A 2 14.69 -16.12 20.94
CA LEU A 2 15.18 -14.74 20.92
C LEU A 2 16.44 -14.66 20.07
N LEU A 3 16.56 -13.62 19.26
CA LEU A 3 17.75 -13.33 18.47
C LEU A 3 18.58 -12.26 19.17
N TYR A 4 19.80 -12.61 19.52
CA TYR A 4 20.76 -11.74 20.20
C TYR A 4 21.85 -11.28 19.24
N ALA A 5 22.16 -10.00 19.22
CA ALA A 5 23.26 -9.42 18.46
C ALA A 5 24.24 -8.69 19.40
N PRO A 6 25.46 -9.23 19.60
CA PRO A 6 26.46 -8.63 20.47
C PRO A 6 27.21 -7.47 19.79
N ALA A 7 27.71 -6.54 20.59
CA ALA A 7 28.63 -5.45 20.20
C ALA A 7 28.16 -4.62 18.99
N VAL A 8 26.84 -4.40 18.89
CA VAL A 8 26.24 -3.64 17.79
C VAL A 8 26.51 -2.16 17.93
N GLU A 9 26.81 -1.48 16.83
CA GLU A 9 26.82 -0.01 16.79
C GLU A 9 25.41 0.52 17.06
N PRO A 10 25.22 1.50 17.96
CA PRO A 10 23.90 2.03 18.27
C PRO A 10 23.09 2.49 17.05
N SER A 11 23.74 3.08 16.05
CA SER A 11 23.12 3.47 14.78
C SER A 11 22.56 2.30 13.97
N ASP A 12 23.07 1.07 14.15
CA ASP A 12 22.60 -0.12 13.44
C ASP A 12 21.44 -0.82 14.18
N MET A 13 21.21 -0.51 15.46
CA MET A 13 20.18 -1.17 16.27
C MET A 13 18.75 -1.03 15.70
N PRO A 14 18.31 0.11 15.16
CA PRO A 14 16.98 0.23 14.58
C PRO A 14 16.74 -0.74 13.42
N ILE A 15 17.69 -0.85 12.47
CA ILE A 15 17.55 -1.76 11.33
C ILE A 15 17.60 -3.22 11.78
N LEU A 16 18.45 -3.58 12.73
CA LEU A 16 18.52 -4.92 13.26
C LEU A 16 17.25 -5.30 14.02
N ALA A 17 16.68 -4.39 14.82
CA ALA A 17 15.38 -4.60 15.47
C ALA A 17 14.27 -4.75 14.44
N TYR A 18 14.29 -3.98 13.34
CA TYR A 18 13.35 -4.09 12.24
C TYR A 18 13.44 -5.45 11.51
N LEU A 19 14.64 -6.03 11.45
CA LEU A 19 14.90 -7.37 10.91
C LEU A 19 14.61 -8.51 11.90
N GLY A 20 14.25 -8.19 13.15
CA GLY A 20 13.82 -9.15 14.15
C GLY A 20 14.85 -9.52 15.20
N VAL A 21 15.89 -8.71 15.41
CA VAL A 21 16.79 -8.85 16.58
C VAL A 21 16.06 -8.37 17.83
N ASP A 22 16.05 -9.19 18.87
CA ASP A 22 15.32 -8.95 20.11
C ASP A 22 16.17 -8.37 21.23
N VAL A 23 17.47 -8.71 21.26
CA VAL A 23 18.36 -8.41 22.39
C VAL A 23 19.68 -7.84 21.90
N PHE A 24 20.11 -6.76 22.53
CA PHE A 24 21.39 -6.09 22.33
C PHE A 24 22.13 -5.99 23.66
N ASP A 25 23.46 -5.82 23.63
CA ASP A 25 24.29 -5.51 24.78
C ASP A 25 24.90 -4.10 24.69
N ASP A 26 25.62 -3.68 25.72
CA ASP A 26 26.31 -2.41 25.81
C ASP A 26 27.82 -2.50 25.52
N LEU A 27 28.33 -3.64 25.04
CA LEU A 27 29.76 -3.89 24.87
C LEU A 27 30.43 -2.84 23.95
N ASN A 28 29.76 -2.43 22.88
CA ASN A 28 30.29 -1.38 22.00
C ASN A 28 30.40 -0.05 22.73
N VAL A 29 29.42 0.29 23.58
CA VAL A 29 29.42 1.50 24.41
C VAL A 29 30.59 1.49 25.40
N GLU A 30 30.86 0.35 26.03
CA GLU A 30 32.01 0.17 26.94
C GLU A 30 33.34 0.44 26.22
N LEU A 31 33.56 -0.21 25.06
CA LEU A 31 34.77 -0.09 24.27
C LEU A 31 34.99 1.36 23.75
N ARG A 32 33.94 1.99 23.29
CA ARG A 32 34.00 3.35 22.76
C ARG A 32 34.24 4.38 23.88
N SER A 33 33.61 4.22 25.02
CA SER A 33 33.83 5.08 26.20
C SER A 33 35.26 5.04 26.65
N ALA A 34 35.87 3.84 26.69
CA ALA A 34 37.31 3.67 27.07
C ALA A 34 38.25 4.39 26.10
N THR A 35 37.83 4.65 24.88
CA THR A 35 38.62 5.33 23.83
C THR A 35 38.18 6.78 23.58
N SER A 36 37.46 7.39 24.54
CA SER A 36 37.03 8.80 24.53
C SER A 36 36.07 9.14 23.37
N TRP A 37 35.06 8.30 23.17
CA TRP A 37 33.94 8.59 22.27
C TRP A 37 32.66 8.82 23.09
N ALA A 38 31.97 9.92 22.80
CA ALA A 38 30.66 10.24 23.35
C ALA A 38 29.56 9.77 22.39
N LEU A 39 28.53 9.12 22.91
CA LEU A 39 27.34 8.72 22.18
C LEU A 39 26.32 9.86 22.24
N ASP A 40 25.71 10.19 21.08
CA ASP A 40 24.62 11.14 20.97
C ASP A 40 23.68 10.71 19.85
N ASP A 41 22.40 10.49 20.15
CA ASP A 41 21.34 10.03 19.22
C ASP A 41 21.79 8.90 18.28
N GLY A 42 22.48 7.90 18.82
CA GLY A 42 22.98 6.73 18.09
C GLY A 42 24.27 6.94 17.31
N SER A 43 24.87 8.13 17.36
CA SER A 43 26.10 8.50 16.65
C SER A 43 27.25 8.76 17.62
N TRP A 44 28.50 8.60 17.15
CA TRP A 44 29.68 8.78 17.95
C TRP A 44 30.43 10.06 17.60
N THR A 45 30.82 10.81 18.65
CA THR A 45 31.67 11.99 18.51
C THR A 45 32.93 11.81 19.36
N LYS A 46 34.11 12.06 18.81
CA LYS A 46 35.36 12.02 19.54
C LYS A 46 35.44 13.20 20.53
N VAL A 47 35.77 12.93 21.77
CA VAL A 47 35.92 13.97 22.79
C VAL A 47 37.36 13.99 23.36
N ASP A 48 37.87 15.18 23.62
CA ASP A 48 39.26 15.37 24.08
C ASP A 48 39.44 15.10 25.59
N THR A 49 38.33 15.06 26.33
CA THR A 49 38.36 14.89 27.79
C THR A 49 38.05 13.47 28.21
N LYS A 50 38.99 12.84 28.92
CA LYS A 50 38.74 11.63 29.72
C LYS A 50 37.92 12.02 30.95
N THR A 51 36.62 12.22 30.82
CA THR A 51 35.75 12.40 31.99
C THR A 51 35.47 11.04 32.62
N LYS A 52 35.58 10.93 33.95
CA LYS A 52 35.21 9.70 34.68
C LYS A 52 33.74 9.30 34.48
N ASP A 53 32.91 10.23 34.00
CA ASP A 53 31.48 10.05 33.80
C ASP A 53 31.09 9.66 32.35
N LEU A 54 32.05 9.62 31.40
CA LEU A 54 31.70 9.38 29.97
C LEU A 54 31.00 8.05 29.76
N GLN A 55 31.42 7.00 30.47
CA GLN A 55 30.81 5.69 30.39
C GLN A 55 29.35 5.71 30.90
N SER A 56 29.10 6.38 32.03
CA SER A 56 27.73 6.53 32.57
C SER A 56 26.85 7.34 31.62
N GLN A 57 27.36 8.45 31.08
CA GLN A 57 26.64 9.28 30.12
C GLN A 57 26.28 8.51 28.83
N ASN A 58 27.22 7.73 28.31
CA ASN A 58 27.00 6.92 27.12
C ASN A 58 25.98 5.79 27.36
N ARG A 59 25.94 5.19 28.56
CA ARG A 59 24.89 4.20 28.92
C ARG A 59 23.53 4.85 29.03
N GLU A 60 23.42 6.01 29.67
CA GLU A 60 22.13 6.75 29.71
C GLU A 60 21.64 7.14 28.33
N GLU A 61 22.56 7.48 27.41
CA GLU A 61 22.23 7.78 26.03
C GLU A 61 21.79 6.53 25.27
N LEU A 62 22.46 5.38 25.49
CA LEU A 62 22.04 4.11 24.93
C LEU A 62 20.63 3.73 25.42
N ASP A 63 20.33 3.93 26.72
CA ASP A 63 19.01 3.65 27.27
C ASP A 63 17.92 4.54 26.62
N ARG A 64 18.21 5.82 26.39
CA ARG A 64 17.33 6.75 25.65
C ARG A 64 17.12 6.29 24.21
N TRP A 65 18.19 5.86 23.55
CA TRP A 65 18.14 5.34 22.19
C TRP A 65 17.29 4.05 22.09
N LEU A 66 17.50 3.12 23.00
CA LEU A 66 16.69 1.89 23.10
C LEU A 66 15.21 2.19 23.41
N LEU A 67 14.94 3.18 24.26
CA LEU A 67 13.57 3.64 24.53
C LEU A 67 12.91 4.21 23.25
N LYS A 68 13.65 4.97 22.44
CA LYS A 68 13.19 5.49 21.14
C LYS A 68 12.83 4.35 20.18
N ILE A 69 13.67 3.30 20.09
CA ILE A 69 13.42 2.10 19.28
C ILE A 69 12.15 1.38 19.78
N ARG A 70 12.05 1.10 21.09
CA ARG A 70 10.86 0.44 21.69
C ARG A 70 9.58 1.23 21.45
N THR A 71 9.62 2.54 21.61
CA THR A 71 8.49 3.43 21.36
C THR A 71 8.09 3.39 19.89
N SER A 72 9.07 3.35 18.98
CA SER A 72 8.81 3.22 17.55
C SER A 72 8.17 1.87 17.18
N ILE A 73 8.57 0.79 17.83
CA ILE A 73 7.92 -0.53 17.67
C ILE A 73 6.46 -0.47 18.14
N MET A 74 6.22 0.08 19.35
CA MET A 74 4.86 0.18 19.90
C MET A 74 3.93 1.03 19.06
N ASN A 75 4.44 2.11 18.48
CA ASN A 75 3.68 3.03 17.65
C ASN A 75 3.59 2.60 16.17
N GLY A 76 4.26 1.51 15.77
CA GLY A 76 4.33 1.07 14.38
C GLY A 76 5.14 2.02 13.47
N THR A 77 6.10 2.77 14.03
CA THR A 77 6.93 3.76 13.33
C THR A 77 8.41 3.36 13.26
N LEU A 78 8.71 2.08 13.45
CA LEU A 78 10.08 1.60 13.43
C LEU A 78 10.71 1.73 12.03
N ARG A 79 9.92 1.56 10.98
CA ARG A 79 10.39 1.73 9.60
C ARG A 79 10.84 3.17 9.35
N GLU A 80 10.08 4.15 9.80
CA GLU A 80 10.43 5.57 9.66
C GLU A 80 11.72 5.91 10.43
N LEU A 81 11.92 5.33 11.62
CA LEU A 81 13.17 5.49 12.36
C LEU A 81 14.37 4.91 11.59
N VAL A 82 14.20 3.74 10.96
CA VAL A 82 15.23 3.12 10.11
C VAL A 82 15.51 3.99 8.88
N GLU A 83 14.51 4.52 8.22
CA GLU A 83 14.68 5.42 7.07
C GLU A 83 15.46 6.67 7.44
N VAL A 84 15.12 7.33 8.55
CA VAL A 84 15.88 8.48 9.05
C VAL A 84 17.34 8.11 9.36
N THR A 85 17.56 6.98 10.01
CA THR A 85 18.93 6.51 10.33
C THR A 85 19.72 6.19 9.04
N SER A 86 19.06 5.65 8.02
CA SER A 86 19.70 5.30 6.75
C SER A 86 20.22 6.52 5.96
N LEU A 87 19.62 7.69 6.15
CA LEU A 87 20.06 8.93 5.51
C LEU A 87 21.46 9.37 6.00
N HIS A 88 21.83 9.00 7.22
CA HIS A 88 23.10 9.38 7.84
C HIS A 88 24.11 8.22 7.93
N ASN A 89 23.66 6.99 7.65
CA ASN A 89 24.48 5.79 7.76
C ASN A 89 24.40 4.93 6.50
N PRO A 90 25.42 4.99 5.60
CA PRO A 90 25.44 4.22 4.36
C PRO A 90 25.32 2.69 4.55
N ARG A 91 25.82 2.16 5.69
CA ARG A 91 25.70 0.74 6.03
C ARG A 91 24.24 0.37 6.32
N VAL A 92 23.52 1.19 7.07
CA VAL A 92 22.09 0.98 7.32
C VAL A 92 21.30 1.07 6.01
N SER A 93 21.62 2.04 5.14
CA SER A 93 21.03 2.16 3.82
C SER A 93 21.23 0.90 2.97
N GLN A 94 22.46 0.35 2.95
CA GLN A 94 22.78 -0.88 2.23
C GLN A 94 22.00 -2.08 2.79
N ILE A 95 21.96 -2.27 4.10
CA ILE A 95 21.20 -3.35 4.75
C ILE A 95 19.72 -3.23 4.42
N LEU A 96 19.16 -2.01 4.51
CA LEU A 96 17.76 -1.75 4.21
C LEU A 96 17.40 -2.13 2.77
N HIS A 97 18.22 -1.72 1.81
CA HIS A 97 18.03 -2.04 0.39
C HIS A 97 18.04 -3.56 0.15
N HIS A 98 19.05 -4.27 0.66
CA HIS A 98 19.16 -5.71 0.47
C HIS A 98 18.13 -6.54 1.24
N SER A 99 17.54 -6.00 2.31
CA SER A 99 16.51 -6.71 3.09
C SER A 99 15.08 -6.50 2.56
N THR A 100 14.86 -5.62 1.61
CA THR A 100 13.50 -5.28 1.13
C THR A 100 12.76 -6.51 0.59
N SER A 101 13.40 -7.35 -0.24
CA SER A 101 12.79 -8.58 -0.77
C SER A 101 12.38 -9.55 0.35
N LEU A 102 13.27 -9.77 1.32
CA LEU A 102 12.99 -10.65 2.48
C LEU A 102 11.81 -10.12 3.31
N LEU A 103 11.69 -8.81 3.45
CA LEU A 103 10.60 -8.18 4.21
C LEU A 103 9.26 -8.25 3.46
N ILE A 104 9.27 -8.19 2.13
CA ILE A 104 8.09 -8.44 1.30
C ILE A 104 7.59 -9.86 1.50
N GLU A 105 8.49 -10.84 1.48
CA GLU A 105 8.16 -12.26 1.70
C GLU A 105 7.56 -12.54 3.08
N LYS A 106 7.91 -11.73 4.10
CA LYS A 106 7.32 -11.84 5.45
C LYS A 106 5.95 -11.18 5.57
N GLY A 107 5.63 -10.24 4.67
CA GLY A 107 4.43 -9.44 4.73
C GLY A 107 4.39 -8.45 5.90
N ALA A 108 3.25 -7.78 6.07
CA ALA A 108 3.06 -6.79 7.11
C ALA A 108 1.63 -6.80 7.65
N ARG A 109 1.45 -6.36 8.90
CA ARG A 109 0.12 -6.12 9.46
C ARG A 109 -0.61 -5.05 8.65
N ARG A 110 -1.77 -5.38 8.11
CA ARG A 110 -2.54 -4.52 7.19
C ARG A 110 -3.32 -3.37 7.86
N ASN A 111 -2.88 -2.92 9.01
CA ASN A 111 -3.49 -1.80 9.75
C ASN A 111 -2.46 -0.75 10.20
N VAL A 112 -1.19 -0.90 9.82
CA VAL A 112 -0.14 0.04 10.17
C VAL A 112 -0.19 1.24 9.22
N MET A 113 -0.20 2.45 9.77
CA MET A 113 -0.13 3.68 8.99
C MET A 113 1.28 3.87 8.43
N ILE A 114 1.42 3.99 7.12
CA ILE A 114 2.69 4.32 6.46
C ILE A 114 2.80 5.85 6.37
N ARG A 115 3.82 6.43 7.00
CA ARG A 115 4.19 7.84 6.80
C ARG A 115 5.19 7.92 5.66
N ALA A 116 4.66 8.22 4.48
CA ALA A 116 5.42 8.14 3.25
C ALA A 116 6.35 9.36 3.05
N ASN A 117 7.53 9.07 2.56
CA ASN A 117 8.57 10.02 2.15
C ASN A 117 9.26 9.51 0.87
N ASN A 118 10.32 10.15 0.43
CA ASN A 118 11.02 9.78 -0.80
C ASN A 118 11.62 8.35 -0.81
N LEU A 119 11.83 7.73 0.37
CA LEU A 119 12.31 6.36 0.51
C LEU A 119 11.19 5.33 0.51
N SER A 120 9.93 5.77 0.56
CA SER A 120 8.77 4.88 0.71
C SER A 120 8.43 4.08 -0.55
N LEU A 121 9.01 4.40 -1.71
CA LEU A 121 8.92 3.56 -2.91
C LEU A 121 9.50 2.16 -2.66
N GLU A 122 10.50 2.04 -1.78
CA GLU A 122 11.10 0.77 -1.36
C GLU A 122 10.46 0.19 -0.07
N ASN A 123 9.38 0.80 0.43
CA ASN A 123 8.67 0.24 1.57
C ASN A 123 8.04 -1.11 1.18
N PRO A 124 8.28 -2.21 1.93
CA PRO A 124 7.78 -3.53 1.57
C PRO A 124 6.28 -3.58 1.29
N SER A 125 5.47 -2.85 2.05
CA SER A 125 4.01 -2.79 1.82
C SER A 125 3.63 -2.02 0.55
N VAL A 126 4.42 -1.03 0.15
CA VAL A 126 4.23 -0.31 -1.11
C VAL A 126 4.61 -1.20 -2.30
N VAL A 127 5.73 -1.89 -2.19
CA VAL A 127 6.19 -2.82 -3.24
C VAL A 127 5.22 -4.00 -3.38
N ASP A 128 4.74 -4.58 -2.28
CA ASP A 128 3.70 -5.63 -2.29
C ASP A 128 2.43 -5.15 -3.01
N TYR A 129 1.95 -3.94 -2.70
CA TYR A 129 0.80 -3.36 -3.40
C TYR A 129 1.04 -3.24 -4.91
N GLN A 130 2.21 -2.74 -5.32
CA GLN A 130 2.57 -2.58 -6.72
C GLN A 130 2.68 -3.93 -7.44
N GLN A 131 3.19 -4.96 -6.77
CA GLN A 131 3.25 -6.33 -7.31
C GLN A 131 1.84 -6.91 -7.49
N ARG A 132 0.97 -6.78 -6.50
CA ARG A 132 -0.44 -7.23 -6.58
C ARG A 132 -1.25 -6.46 -7.61
N LEU A 133 -0.91 -5.18 -7.86
CA LEU A 133 -1.56 -4.39 -8.90
C LEU A 133 -1.31 -4.97 -10.30
N SER A 134 -0.24 -5.78 -10.50
CA SER A 134 -0.01 -6.44 -11.78
C SER A 134 -1.03 -7.52 -12.12
N ASP A 135 -1.68 -8.11 -11.11
CA ASP A 135 -2.73 -9.12 -11.29
C ASP A 135 -4.12 -8.49 -11.44
N TYR A 136 -4.23 -7.21 -11.09
CA TYR A 136 -5.49 -6.49 -11.18
C TYR A 136 -5.98 -6.36 -12.63
N VAL A 137 -7.29 -6.46 -12.81
CA VAL A 137 -7.95 -6.23 -14.11
C VAL A 137 -9.06 -5.19 -13.96
N PRO A 138 -9.18 -4.26 -14.92
CA PRO A 138 -10.27 -3.29 -14.93
C PRO A 138 -11.66 -3.95 -14.98
N PRO A 139 -12.72 -3.28 -14.47
CA PRO A 139 -14.04 -3.89 -14.32
C PRO A 139 -14.73 -4.32 -15.61
N ALA A 140 -14.45 -3.66 -16.72
CA ALA A 140 -14.98 -4.02 -18.03
C ALA A 140 -14.05 -3.54 -19.15
N LYS A 141 -14.30 -4.01 -20.37
CA LYS A 141 -13.68 -3.47 -21.59
C LYS A 141 -14.50 -2.30 -22.15
N ASN A 142 -13.85 -1.51 -22.99
CA ASN A 142 -14.47 -0.38 -23.69
C ASN A 142 -15.06 0.68 -22.76
N MET A 143 -14.41 0.89 -21.63
CA MET A 143 -14.75 1.94 -20.66
C MET A 143 -14.02 3.26 -20.97
N VAL A 144 -14.36 4.30 -20.24
CA VAL A 144 -13.58 5.53 -20.15
C VAL A 144 -12.82 5.55 -18.83
N LEU A 145 -11.50 5.70 -18.89
CA LEU A 145 -10.67 5.89 -17.71
C LEU A 145 -10.82 7.32 -17.22
N LEU A 146 -11.18 7.50 -15.95
CA LEU A 146 -11.17 8.80 -15.28
C LEU A 146 -10.06 8.81 -14.25
N VAL A 147 -9.01 9.60 -14.48
CA VAL A 147 -7.90 9.78 -13.54
C VAL A 147 -8.14 11.00 -12.68
N LEU A 148 -8.15 10.80 -11.35
CA LEU A 148 -8.36 11.82 -10.34
C LEU A 148 -7.13 12.01 -9.45
N PRO A 149 -6.93 13.18 -8.84
CA PRO A 149 -5.88 13.40 -7.86
C PRO A 149 -6.18 12.62 -6.58
N CYS A 150 -5.15 12.34 -5.79
CA CYS A 150 -5.29 11.81 -4.45
C CYS A 150 -5.97 12.82 -3.49
N SER A 151 -6.21 12.39 -2.27
CA SER A 151 -6.77 13.25 -1.21
C SER A 151 -6.07 12.95 0.12
N ALA A 152 -5.98 13.94 1.00
CA ALA A 152 -5.44 13.76 2.34
C ALA A 152 -6.22 12.70 3.15
N ARG A 153 -7.55 12.66 3.01
CA ARG A 153 -8.36 11.65 3.69
C ARG A 153 -8.46 10.36 2.89
N LYS A 154 -8.11 9.23 3.52
CA LYS A 154 -8.24 7.88 2.97
C LYS A 154 -9.30 7.07 3.74
N PRO A 155 -9.91 6.08 3.09
CA PRO A 155 -9.96 5.88 1.65
C PRO A 155 -10.59 7.07 0.94
N TYR A 156 -10.23 7.32 -0.31
CA TYR A 156 -10.55 8.58 -1.02
C TYR A 156 -12.04 8.86 -1.13
N PHE A 157 -12.88 7.84 -1.35
CA PHE A 157 -14.34 8.03 -1.44
C PHE A 157 -14.97 8.67 -0.19
N LYS A 158 -14.26 8.66 0.96
CA LYS A 158 -14.70 9.36 2.19
C LYS A 158 -14.30 10.83 2.22
N SER A 159 -13.40 11.28 1.33
CA SER A 159 -12.96 12.67 1.28
C SER A 159 -14.01 13.59 0.69
N SER A 160 -13.96 14.87 1.02
CA SER A 160 -14.89 15.88 0.49
C SER A 160 -14.70 16.09 -1.01
N SER A 161 -13.46 16.10 -1.50
CA SER A 161 -13.16 16.26 -2.93
C SER A 161 -13.71 15.10 -3.77
N HIS A 162 -13.42 13.86 -3.38
CA HIS A 162 -13.91 12.69 -4.11
C HIS A 162 -15.44 12.51 -4.04
N LYS A 163 -16.07 12.95 -2.95
CA LYS A 163 -17.55 13.01 -2.90
C LYS A 163 -18.10 14.01 -3.91
N ARG A 164 -17.46 15.20 -4.08
CA ARG A 164 -17.84 16.16 -5.10
C ARG A 164 -17.66 15.58 -6.51
N PHE A 165 -16.48 15.01 -6.83
CA PHE A 165 -16.27 14.34 -8.11
C PHE A 165 -17.34 13.30 -8.40
N TYR A 166 -17.58 12.39 -7.45
CA TYR A 166 -18.58 11.33 -7.63
C TYR A 166 -19.99 11.87 -7.83
N ASN A 167 -20.40 12.87 -7.06
CA ASN A 167 -21.72 13.48 -7.22
C ASN A 167 -21.88 14.15 -8.59
N THR A 168 -20.83 14.83 -9.06
CA THR A 168 -20.84 15.49 -10.38
C THR A 168 -20.94 14.48 -11.52
N ILE A 169 -20.13 13.41 -11.52
CA ILE A 169 -20.17 12.42 -12.58
C ILE A 169 -21.46 11.58 -12.55
N LYS A 170 -22.06 11.34 -11.37
CA LYS A 170 -23.28 10.57 -11.22
C LYS A 170 -24.50 11.23 -11.86
N GLU A 171 -24.45 12.54 -12.09
CA GLU A 171 -25.49 13.27 -12.81
C GLU A 171 -25.46 13.06 -14.33
N VAL A 172 -24.39 12.41 -14.82
CA VAL A 172 -24.26 12.09 -16.25
C VAL A 172 -24.80 10.69 -16.53
N ASP A 173 -25.65 10.57 -17.54
CA ASP A 173 -26.18 9.27 -17.97
C ASP A 173 -25.04 8.32 -18.34
N ASN A 174 -25.20 7.04 -18.02
CA ASN A 174 -24.19 6.00 -18.26
C ASN A 174 -22.85 6.22 -17.51
N TYR A 175 -22.85 6.95 -16.39
CA TYR A 175 -21.62 7.19 -15.60
C TYR A 175 -20.91 5.89 -15.13
N LEU A 176 -21.60 4.76 -15.12
CA LEU A 176 -21.04 3.44 -14.80
C LEU A 176 -20.00 2.99 -15.85
N ALA A 177 -19.99 3.57 -17.03
CA ALA A 177 -18.95 3.36 -18.04
C ALA A 177 -17.61 4.04 -17.69
N LEU A 178 -17.57 4.88 -16.64
CA LEU A 178 -16.34 5.45 -16.13
C LEU A 178 -15.65 4.47 -15.18
N HIS A 179 -14.36 4.25 -15.37
CA HIS A 179 -13.51 3.60 -14.40
C HIS A 179 -12.65 4.65 -13.69
N ILE A 180 -12.87 4.84 -12.41
CA ILE A 180 -12.18 5.88 -11.61
C ILE A 180 -10.89 5.30 -11.04
N VAL A 181 -9.76 5.96 -11.33
CA VAL A 181 -8.44 5.63 -10.77
C VAL A 181 -7.84 6.89 -10.17
N SER A 182 -7.45 6.83 -8.92
CA SER A 182 -6.70 7.91 -8.26
C SER A 182 -5.21 7.73 -8.49
N VAL A 183 -4.48 8.84 -8.67
CA VAL A 183 -3.03 8.83 -8.82
C VAL A 183 -2.37 9.44 -7.60
N THR A 184 -1.35 8.78 -7.06
CA THR A 184 -0.72 9.17 -5.79
C THR A 184 0.69 8.61 -5.64
N SER A 185 1.58 9.35 -4.99
CA SER A 185 2.79 8.79 -4.40
C SER A 185 2.47 8.17 -3.01
N PRO A 186 3.12 7.09 -2.59
CA PRO A 186 4.09 6.27 -3.32
C PRO A 186 3.45 5.09 -4.08
N LEU A 187 2.12 4.97 -4.09
CA LEU A 187 1.42 3.79 -4.61
C LEU A 187 1.27 3.78 -6.13
N GLY A 188 1.26 4.96 -6.77
CA GLY A 188 0.96 5.12 -8.18
C GLY A 188 -0.54 5.11 -8.44
N LEU A 189 -1.03 4.10 -9.16
CA LEU A 189 -2.43 3.96 -9.53
C LEU A 189 -3.24 3.27 -8.41
N VAL A 190 -4.34 3.89 -8.03
CA VAL A 190 -5.29 3.33 -7.05
C VAL A 190 -6.69 3.31 -7.66
N PRO A 191 -7.09 2.19 -8.28
CA PRO A 191 -8.47 1.97 -8.70
C PRO A 191 -9.47 2.15 -7.57
N ARG A 192 -10.67 2.63 -7.87
CA ARG A 192 -11.73 2.92 -6.90
C ARG A 192 -12.06 1.74 -5.99
N GLU A 193 -12.11 0.55 -6.54
CA GLU A 193 -12.37 -0.69 -5.82
C GLU A 193 -11.22 -1.14 -4.93
N LEU A 194 -10.01 -0.63 -5.12
CA LEU A 194 -8.84 -0.93 -4.30
C LEU A 194 -8.59 0.12 -3.20
N GLU A 195 -9.38 1.17 -3.10
CA GLU A 195 -9.18 2.23 -2.10
C GLU A 195 -9.24 1.75 -0.64
N PHE A 196 -9.88 0.60 -0.39
CA PHE A 196 -9.90 -0.05 0.93
C PHE A 196 -8.68 -0.90 1.22
N CYS A 197 -8.01 -1.37 0.16
CA CYS A 197 -6.93 -2.32 0.30
C CYS A 197 -5.73 -1.68 1.00
N TYR A 198 -5.06 -2.46 1.83
CA TYR A 198 -3.80 -2.02 2.40
C TYR A 198 -2.71 -1.98 1.32
N PRO A 199 -1.87 -0.95 1.25
CA PRO A 199 -1.82 0.22 2.15
C PRO A 199 -2.64 1.42 1.66
N ALA A 200 -3.44 1.36 0.58
CA ALA A 200 -4.13 2.50 -0.01
C ALA A 200 -5.05 3.25 0.98
N ALA A 201 -5.62 2.53 1.96
CA ALA A 201 -6.40 3.13 3.04
C ALA A 201 -5.56 3.63 4.23
N HIS A 202 -4.25 3.31 4.30
CA HIS A 202 -3.44 3.44 5.51
C HIS A 202 -2.07 4.07 5.22
N TYR A 203 -2.04 5.15 4.48
CA TYR A 203 -0.81 5.93 4.29
C TYR A 203 -1.09 7.43 4.38
N ASP A 204 -0.06 8.17 4.73
CA ASP A 204 -0.05 9.64 4.70
C ASP A 204 1.22 10.12 4.01
N ILE A 205 1.11 11.17 3.20
CA ILE A 205 2.21 11.75 2.44
C ILE A 205 2.00 13.24 2.26
N ALA A 206 3.11 13.98 2.24
CA ALA A 206 3.08 15.38 1.87
C ALA A 206 2.69 15.53 0.39
N VAL A 207 1.64 16.30 0.11
CA VAL A 207 1.20 16.58 -1.26
C VAL A 207 1.98 17.78 -1.76
N THR A 208 3.02 17.55 -2.55
CA THR A 208 3.87 18.61 -3.13
C THR A 208 3.39 19.04 -4.51
N GLY A 209 2.69 18.17 -5.22
CA GLY A 209 2.31 18.36 -6.63
C GLY A 209 3.43 18.03 -7.63
N ASP A 210 4.62 17.73 -7.14
CA ASP A 210 5.78 17.37 -7.94
C ASP A 210 5.99 15.85 -7.93
N TRP A 211 6.52 15.33 -9.04
CA TRP A 211 6.83 13.91 -9.23
C TRP A 211 8.32 13.74 -9.50
N SER A 212 8.99 12.91 -8.72
CA SER A 212 10.37 12.53 -8.96
C SER A 212 10.48 11.61 -10.18
N ALA A 213 11.68 11.50 -10.74
CA ALA A 213 11.93 10.62 -11.89
C ALA A 213 11.58 9.14 -11.58
N SER A 214 11.85 8.68 -10.36
CA SER A 214 11.51 7.32 -9.90
C SER A 214 10.00 7.10 -9.80
N GLU A 215 9.23 8.08 -9.33
CA GLU A 215 7.77 8.01 -9.28
C GLU A 215 7.15 8.02 -10.68
N VAL A 216 7.67 8.84 -11.59
CA VAL A 216 7.24 8.84 -13.01
C VAL A 216 7.54 7.49 -13.65
N GLN A 217 8.70 6.91 -13.39
CA GLN A 217 9.06 5.59 -13.90
C GLN A 217 8.15 4.50 -13.35
N MET A 218 7.83 4.53 -12.06
CA MET A 218 6.85 3.63 -11.43
C MET A 218 5.48 3.72 -12.10
N LEU A 219 4.97 4.94 -12.34
CA LEU A 219 3.70 5.14 -13.05
C LEU A 219 3.74 4.59 -14.47
N ARG A 220 4.84 4.81 -15.20
CA ARG A 220 5.03 4.25 -16.55
C ARG A 220 4.96 2.74 -16.56
N GLU A 221 5.60 2.09 -15.60
CA GLU A 221 5.57 0.62 -15.43
C GLU A 221 4.16 0.12 -15.09
N GLN A 222 3.45 0.81 -14.20
CA GLN A 222 2.07 0.45 -13.83
C GLN A 222 1.12 0.62 -15.02
N PHE A 223 1.21 1.71 -15.78
CA PHE A 223 0.42 1.86 -17.01
C PHE A 223 0.80 0.80 -18.06
N SER A 224 2.07 0.42 -18.14
CA SER A 224 2.48 -0.66 -19.04
C SER A 224 1.85 -2.01 -18.68
N ARG A 225 1.75 -2.32 -17.39
CA ARG A 225 1.12 -3.57 -16.90
C ARG A 225 -0.40 -3.53 -16.96
N LEU A 226 -1.00 -2.37 -16.71
CA LEU A 226 -2.46 -2.18 -16.81
C LEU A 226 -2.96 -2.29 -18.25
N GLU A 227 -2.10 -2.07 -19.26
CA GLU A 227 -2.42 -2.09 -20.69
C GLU A 227 -3.68 -1.28 -21.02
N PRO A 228 -3.75 0.02 -20.67
CA PRO A 228 -4.97 0.82 -20.76
C PRO A 228 -5.56 0.85 -22.16
N GLU A 229 -4.73 0.75 -23.22
CA GLU A 229 -5.16 0.68 -24.60
C GLU A 229 -6.00 -0.56 -24.95
N LYS A 230 -5.96 -1.60 -24.11
CA LYS A 230 -6.78 -2.80 -24.28
C LYS A 230 -8.12 -2.73 -23.55
N HIS A 231 -8.27 -1.82 -22.60
CA HIS A 231 -9.42 -1.75 -21.69
C HIS A 231 -10.25 -0.48 -21.88
N TYR A 232 -9.61 0.64 -22.26
CA TYR A 232 -10.27 1.94 -22.35
C TYR A 232 -10.28 2.47 -23.77
N LEU A 233 -11.42 2.99 -24.19
CA LEU A 233 -11.57 3.69 -25.46
C LEU A 233 -11.04 5.11 -25.39
N LYS A 234 -11.23 5.75 -24.23
CA LYS A 234 -10.78 7.12 -23.94
C LYS A 234 -10.31 7.22 -22.49
N ALA A 235 -9.53 8.26 -22.22
CA ALA A 235 -9.18 8.65 -20.87
C ALA A 235 -9.46 10.14 -20.63
N ILE A 236 -9.98 10.46 -19.45
CA ILE A 236 -10.14 11.84 -18.95
C ILE A 236 -9.14 11.98 -17.81
N VAL A 237 -8.24 12.95 -17.91
CA VAL A 237 -7.31 13.29 -16.86
C VAL A 237 -7.75 14.56 -16.17
N HIS A 238 -8.18 14.43 -14.91
CA HIS A 238 -8.67 15.53 -14.07
C HIS A 238 -7.87 15.54 -12.76
N ALA A 239 -6.54 15.65 -12.88
CA ALA A 239 -5.59 15.37 -11.81
C ALA A 239 -4.81 16.61 -11.32
N GLY A 240 -5.20 17.83 -11.70
CA GLY A 240 -4.54 19.08 -11.30
C GLY A 240 -3.08 19.12 -11.75
N SER A 241 -2.15 19.42 -10.85
CA SER A 241 -0.72 19.51 -11.16
C SER A 241 -0.14 18.23 -11.76
N SER A 242 -0.75 17.08 -11.51
CA SER A 242 -0.31 15.78 -12.07
C SER A 242 -0.81 15.53 -13.50
N SER A 243 -1.74 16.34 -14.01
CA SER A 243 -2.43 16.08 -15.28
C SER A 243 -1.47 15.93 -16.46
N LYS A 244 -0.49 16.82 -16.59
CA LYS A 244 0.45 16.80 -17.72
C LYS A 244 1.21 15.47 -17.80
N ILE A 245 1.80 15.02 -16.69
CA ILE A 245 2.59 13.78 -16.64
C ILE A 245 1.69 12.58 -16.97
N ILE A 246 0.49 12.50 -16.39
CA ILE A 246 -0.43 11.40 -16.62
C ILE A 246 -0.90 11.37 -18.09
N THR A 247 -1.20 12.54 -18.65
CA THR A 247 -1.60 12.66 -20.06
C THR A 247 -0.51 12.18 -21.00
N GLU A 248 0.75 12.54 -20.74
CA GLU A 248 1.92 12.08 -21.50
C GLU A 248 2.04 10.54 -21.43
N LEU A 249 1.96 9.95 -20.24
CA LEU A 249 2.08 8.50 -20.04
C LEU A 249 0.95 7.71 -20.72
N LEU A 250 -0.28 8.23 -20.71
CA LEU A 250 -1.42 7.60 -21.41
C LEU A 250 -1.29 7.70 -22.92
N ARG A 251 -0.78 8.83 -23.45
CA ARG A 251 -0.50 8.99 -24.87
C ARG A 251 0.65 8.08 -25.36
N GLU A 252 1.69 7.86 -24.54
CA GLU A 252 2.71 6.84 -24.81
C GLU A 252 2.08 5.45 -25.04
N ARG A 253 0.97 5.15 -24.34
CA ARG A 253 0.17 3.92 -24.48
C ARG A 253 -0.89 3.99 -25.59
N LYS A 254 -0.92 5.06 -26.40
CA LYS A 254 -1.87 5.28 -27.51
C LYS A 254 -3.35 5.31 -27.06
N VAL A 255 -3.61 5.75 -25.85
CA VAL A 255 -4.98 5.99 -25.35
C VAL A 255 -5.41 7.40 -25.79
N ASP A 256 -6.60 7.51 -26.39
CA ASP A 256 -7.22 8.82 -26.68
C ASP A 256 -7.48 9.54 -25.36
N THR A 257 -6.71 10.62 -25.09
CA THR A 257 -6.64 11.24 -23.78
C THR A 257 -7.04 12.70 -23.82
N ILE A 258 -8.01 13.06 -23.01
CA ILE A 258 -8.51 14.41 -22.75
C ILE A 258 -7.92 14.88 -21.41
N ASP A 259 -7.13 15.95 -21.42
CA ASP A 259 -6.74 16.67 -20.21
C ASP A 259 -7.75 17.79 -19.96
N THR A 260 -8.32 17.83 -18.76
CA THR A 260 -9.30 18.88 -18.42
C THR A 260 -8.65 20.24 -18.10
N GLU A 261 -7.31 20.26 -17.96
CA GLU A 261 -6.52 21.46 -17.63
C GLU A 261 -7.01 22.21 -16.38
N ALA A 262 -7.74 21.51 -15.50
CA ALA A 262 -8.30 22.10 -14.28
C ALA A 262 -7.24 22.21 -13.19
N GLU A 263 -6.70 23.41 -12.93
CA GLU A 263 -5.71 23.66 -11.86
C GLU A 263 -6.26 23.30 -10.47
N LYS A 264 -7.53 23.58 -10.23
CA LYS A 264 -8.24 23.25 -8.98
C LYS A 264 -9.38 22.26 -9.26
N PRO A 265 -9.08 20.95 -9.38
CA PRO A 265 -10.05 19.97 -9.83
C PRO A 265 -11.37 19.94 -9.04
N SER A 266 -11.32 20.13 -7.71
CA SER A 266 -12.53 20.10 -6.87
C SER A 266 -13.23 21.46 -6.69
N SER A 267 -12.81 22.51 -7.41
CA SER A 267 -13.53 23.79 -7.44
C SER A 267 -14.83 23.68 -8.25
N PHE A 268 -15.72 24.65 -8.12
CA PHE A 268 -16.97 24.67 -8.89
C PHE A 268 -16.70 24.63 -10.40
N ALA A 269 -15.85 25.51 -10.92
CA ALA A 269 -15.46 25.51 -12.33
C ALA A 269 -14.78 24.20 -12.77
N GLY A 270 -13.90 23.62 -11.93
CA GLY A 270 -13.30 22.32 -12.22
C GLY A 270 -14.33 21.20 -12.32
N LEU A 271 -15.35 21.20 -11.49
CA LEU A 271 -16.43 20.22 -11.52
C LEU A 271 -17.33 20.38 -12.74
N GLU A 272 -17.62 21.60 -13.18
CA GLU A 272 -18.36 21.86 -14.43
C GLU A 272 -17.59 21.32 -15.65
N ILE A 273 -16.29 21.60 -15.72
CA ILE A 273 -15.41 21.05 -16.77
C ILE A 273 -15.41 19.52 -16.73
N LEU A 274 -15.27 18.91 -15.56
CA LEU A 274 -15.33 17.48 -15.40
C LEU A 274 -16.64 16.88 -15.93
N GLN A 275 -17.78 17.51 -15.61
CA GLN A 275 -19.09 17.04 -16.04
C GLN A 275 -19.25 17.10 -17.56
N GLU A 276 -18.81 18.19 -18.19
CA GLU A 276 -18.86 18.38 -19.63
C GLU A 276 -18.02 17.35 -20.37
N PHE A 277 -16.75 17.19 -20.00
CA PHE A 277 -15.88 16.19 -20.63
C PHE A 277 -16.34 14.76 -20.37
N THR A 278 -16.89 14.47 -19.18
CA THR A 278 -17.50 13.18 -18.88
C THR A 278 -18.65 12.89 -19.83
N ARG A 279 -19.60 13.83 -19.98
CA ARG A 279 -20.76 13.68 -20.88
C ARG A 279 -20.33 13.41 -22.32
N THR A 280 -19.34 14.16 -22.79
CA THR A 280 -18.81 14.01 -24.15
C THR A 280 -18.09 12.67 -24.33
N ALA A 281 -17.27 12.27 -23.38
CA ALA A 281 -16.46 11.06 -23.51
C ALA A 281 -17.27 9.77 -23.48
N ILE A 282 -18.40 9.73 -22.73
CA ILE A 282 -19.22 8.51 -22.58
C ILE A 282 -20.43 8.46 -23.53
N ALA A 283 -20.69 9.50 -24.33
CA ALA A 283 -21.87 9.61 -25.19
C ALA A 283 -22.04 8.43 -26.14
N GLU A 284 -20.94 7.88 -26.65
CA GLU A 284 -20.90 6.80 -27.61
C GLU A 284 -20.58 5.42 -26.99
N ILE A 285 -20.38 5.40 -25.65
CA ILE A 285 -20.03 4.17 -24.96
C ILE A 285 -21.27 3.32 -24.69
N PRO A 286 -21.23 2.01 -24.95
CA PRO A 286 -22.34 1.11 -24.63
C PRO A 286 -22.73 1.22 -23.14
N VAL A 287 -24.04 1.16 -22.88
CA VAL A 287 -24.54 1.23 -21.50
C VAL A 287 -24.06 0.04 -20.70
N LEU A 288 -23.36 0.32 -19.60
CA LEU A 288 -22.90 -0.70 -18.67
C LEU A 288 -23.93 -0.90 -17.56
N SER A 289 -24.41 -2.14 -17.37
CA SER A 289 -25.34 -2.44 -16.29
C SER A 289 -24.64 -2.38 -14.93
N SER A 290 -25.37 -2.00 -13.88
CA SER A 290 -24.85 -1.99 -12.51
C SER A 290 -24.39 -3.37 -12.04
N LYS A 291 -25.02 -4.44 -12.54
CA LYS A 291 -24.66 -5.83 -12.23
C LYS A 291 -23.33 -6.21 -12.87
N ASP A 292 -23.12 -5.88 -14.15
CA ASP A 292 -21.87 -6.16 -14.86
C ASP A 292 -20.72 -5.34 -14.28
N ARG A 293 -20.99 -4.08 -13.94
CA ARG A 293 -20.03 -3.22 -13.25
C ARG A 293 -19.59 -3.82 -11.91
N ALA A 294 -20.54 -4.18 -11.05
CA ALA A 294 -20.26 -4.78 -9.74
C ALA A 294 -19.51 -6.11 -9.87
N LYS A 295 -19.85 -6.92 -10.89
CA LYS A 295 -19.15 -8.17 -11.19
C LYS A 295 -17.68 -7.90 -11.57
N GLY A 296 -17.44 -6.95 -12.45
CA GLY A 296 -16.08 -6.58 -12.85
C GLY A 296 -15.25 -6.06 -11.69
N GLU A 297 -15.80 -5.17 -10.84
CA GLU A 297 -15.16 -4.66 -9.65
C GLU A 297 -14.79 -5.79 -8.66
N ALA A 298 -15.70 -6.76 -8.46
CA ALA A 298 -15.45 -7.91 -7.60
C ALA A 298 -14.30 -8.78 -8.14
N ILE A 299 -14.26 -9.01 -9.46
CA ILE A 299 -13.20 -9.80 -10.10
C ILE A 299 -11.86 -9.07 -10.01
N GLY A 300 -11.81 -7.77 -10.31
CA GLY A 300 -10.60 -6.97 -10.20
C GLY A 300 -10.03 -6.96 -8.79
N LEU A 301 -10.90 -6.76 -7.79
CA LEU A 301 -10.54 -6.81 -6.37
C LEU A 301 -10.05 -8.20 -5.94
N ALA A 302 -10.75 -9.28 -6.40
CA ALA A 302 -10.36 -10.65 -6.09
C ALA A 302 -8.99 -11.00 -6.68
N LYS A 303 -8.72 -10.61 -7.92
CA LYS A 303 -7.41 -10.82 -8.55
C LYS A 303 -6.30 -10.09 -7.83
N PHE A 304 -6.53 -8.84 -7.45
CA PHE A 304 -5.59 -8.09 -6.63
C PHE A 304 -5.29 -8.76 -5.28
N GLN A 305 -6.32 -9.35 -4.61
CA GLN A 305 -6.16 -9.93 -3.28
C GLN A 305 -5.68 -11.37 -3.28
N TYR A 306 -6.11 -12.18 -4.24
CA TYR A 306 -5.94 -13.63 -4.25
C TYR A 306 -5.17 -14.15 -5.48
N GLY A 307 -4.76 -13.26 -6.40
CA GLY A 307 -4.01 -13.62 -7.59
C GLY A 307 -4.69 -14.72 -8.41
N GLU A 308 -3.90 -15.70 -8.82
CA GLU A 308 -4.35 -16.84 -9.64
C GLU A 308 -5.39 -17.73 -8.96
N SER A 309 -5.48 -17.72 -7.63
CA SER A 309 -6.46 -18.50 -6.87
C SER A 309 -7.86 -17.84 -6.80
N SER A 310 -8.06 -16.72 -7.49
CA SER A 310 -9.30 -15.91 -7.48
C SER A 310 -10.48 -16.43 -8.34
N PRO A 311 -10.34 -17.35 -9.32
CA PRO A 311 -11.41 -17.68 -10.28
C PRO A 311 -12.72 -18.13 -9.64
N PHE A 312 -12.67 -18.73 -8.44
CA PHE A 312 -13.85 -19.25 -7.74
C PHE A 312 -14.90 -18.17 -7.43
N LEU A 313 -14.52 -16.88 -7.40
CA LEU A 313 -15.44 -15.77 -7.17
C LEU A 313 -16.17 -15.32 -8.45
N ALA A 314 -15.58 -15.56 -9.63
CA ALA A 314 -16.15 -15.13 -10.90
C ALA A 314 -17.47 -15.82 -11.25
N GLU A 315 -17.71 -17.04 -10.73
CA GLU A 315 -18.92 -17.83 -10.95
C GLU A 315 -20.04 -17.49 -9.94
N SER A 316 -19.73 -16.70 -8.91
CA SER A 316 -20.70 -16.35 -7.87
C SER A 316 -21.66 -15.27 -8.35
N GLU A 317 -22.87 -15.28 -7.79
CA GLU A 317 -23.81 -14.17 -8.00
C GLU A 317 -23.33 -12.94 -7.23
N ILE A 318 -23.06 -11.85 -7.96
CA ILE A 318 -22.62 -10.59 -7.37
C ILE A 318 -23.82 -9.69 -7.10
N SER A 319 -23.90 -9.17 -5.90
CA SER A 319 -24.91 -8.20 -5.48
C SER A 319 -24.31 -7.02 -4.74
N GLY A 320 -25.01 -5.89 -4.78
CA GLY A 320 -24.51 -4.64 -4.19
C GLY A 320 -23.59 -3.86 -5.11
N HIS A 321 -22.86 -2.93 -4.57
CA HIS A 321 -21.93 -2.05 -5.32
C HIS A 321 -20.83 -1.52 -4.42
N MET A 322 -19.68 -1.26 -5.00
CA MET A 322 -18.59 -0.60 -4.31
C MET A 322 -18.97 0.86 -3.96
N PRO A 323 -18.44 1.41 -2.89
CA PRO A 323 -17.49 0.81 -1.95
C PRO A 323 -18.13 0.18 -0.71
N TYR A 324 -19.46 0.15 -0.58
CA TYR A 324 -20.10 -0.12 0.72
C TYR A 324 -20.69 -1.51 0.89
N LYS A 325 -21.22 -2.12 -0.17
CA LYS A 325 -22.01 -3.36 -0.09
C LYS A 325 -21.77 -4.25 -1.29
N LEU A 326 -20.60 -4.83 -1.41
CA LEU A 326 -20.33 -5.84 -2.42
C LEU A 326 -20.38 -7.22 -1.76
N ARG A 327 -21.17 -8.13 -2.32
CA ARG A 327 -21.30 -9.51 -1.87
C ARG A 327 -21.17 -10.45 -3.07
N CYS A 328 -20.32 -11.47 -2.92
CA CYS A 328 -20.09 -12.51 -3.91
C CYS A 328 -20.79 -13.81 -3.44
N GLY A 329 -22.09 -13.91 -3.69
CA GLY A 329 -22.92 -15.02 -3.24
C GLY A 329 -22.80 -15.27 -1.73
N ASP A 330 -22.53 -16.53 -1.40
CA ASP A 330 -22.20 -16.98 -0.05
C ASP A 330 -20.69 -17.12 0.20
N LEU A 331 -19.83 -16.69 -0.75
CA LEU A 331 -18.39 -16.92 -0.71
C LEU A 331 -17.59 -15.80 -0.07
N ALA A 332 -17.94 -14.55 -0.39
CA ALA A 332 -17.20 -13.39 0.12
C ALA A 332 -18.07 -12.14 0.23
N THR A 333 -17.65 -11.20 1.06
CA THR A 333 -18.28 -9.88 1.17
C THR A 333 -17.22 -8.81 1.38
N ILE A 334 -17.51 -7.60 0.89
CA ILE A 334 -16.61 -6.47 1.18
C ILE A 334 -16.56 -6.20 2.68
N SER A 335 -15.35 -6.10 3.21
CA SER A 335 -15.13 -5.87 4.62
C SER A 335 -14.11 -4.74 4.83
N PRO A 336 -14.53 -3.57 5.31
CA PRO A 336 -13.59 -2.50 5.67
C PRO A 336 -12.56 -2.91 6.72
N ARG A 337 -12.88 -3.92 7.55
CA ARG A 337 -11.98 -4.46 8.58
C ARG A 337 -10.84 -5.28 7.96
N VAL A 338 -11.15 -6.04 6.92
CA VAL A 338 -10.16 -6.82 6.16
C VAL A 338 -9.43 -5.94 5.14
N GLY A 339 -10.05 -4.82 4.75
CA GLY A 339 -9.52 -3.95 3.71
C GLY A 339 -9.73 -4.52 2.31
N GLY A 340 -10.88 -5.21 2.08
CA GLY A 340 -11.21 -5.83 0.81
C GLY A 340 -12.29 -6.88 0.93
N LEU A 341 -12.25 -7.94 0.15
CA LEU A 341 -13.14 -9.09 0.25
C LEU A 341 -12.72 -9.97 1.44
N GLY A 342 -13.64 -10.15 2.38
CA GLY A 342 -13.51 -11.13 3.45
C GLY A 342 -14.22 -12.42 3.05
N LEU A 343 -13.51 -13.55 3.11
CA LEU A 343 -14.06 -14.86 2.78
C LEU A 343 -15.00 -15.34 3.89
N THR A 344 -16.06 -16.00 3.50
CA THR A 344 -16.85 -16.85 4.39
C THR A 344 -16.18 -18.23 4.53
N LEU A 345 -16.69 -19.10 5.38
CA LEU A 345 -16.19 -20.47 5.49
C LEU A 345 -16.29 -21.21 4.13
N ALA A 346 -17.40 -21.06 3.41
CA ALA A 346 -17.58 -21.63 2.07
C ALA A 346 -16.59 -21.04 1.05
N GLY A 347 -16.36 -19.73 1.14
CA GLY A 347 -15.35 -19.04 0.32
C GLY A 347 -13.93 -19.50 0.59
N ALA A 348 -13.56 -19.64 1.87
CA ALA A 348 -12.25 -20.14 2.26
C ALA A 348 -12.00 -21.58 1.78
N ALA A 349 -13.00 -22.46 1.89
CA ALA A 349 -12.91 -23.83 1.38
C ALA A 349 -12.70 -23.85 -0.16
N LYS A 350 -13.42 -23.00 -0.91
CA LYS A 350 -13.20 -22.88 -2.36
C LYS A 350 -11.85 -22.25 -2.71
N TYR A 351 -11.41 -21.26 -1.92
CA TYR A 351 -10.10 -20.64 -2.10
C TYR A 351 -8.98 -21.66 -1.96
N ALA A 352 -8.98 -22.45 -0.88
CA ALA A 352 -8.02 -23.52 -0.67
C ALA A 352 -8.07 -24.58 -1.79
N ALA A 353 -9.26 -24.98 -2.25
CA ALA A 353 -9.43 -25.91 -3.37
C ALA A 353 -8.91 -25.37 -4.71
N ASN A 354 -8.77 -24.05 -4.87
CA ASN A 354 -8.18 -23.40 -6.04
C ASN A 354 -6.71 -23.03 -5.86
N GLY A 355 -6.01 -23.67 -4.92
CA GLY A 355 -4.59 -23.44 -4.67
C GLY A 355 -4.27 -22.26 -3.75
N GLY A 356 -5.28 -21.68 -3.10
CA GLY A 356 -5.06 -20.72 -2.02
C GLY A 356 -4.41 -21.37 -0.80
N PRO A 357 -3.69 -20.60 0.02
CA PRO A 357 -3.03 -21.13 1.19
C PRO A 357 -4.02 -21.68 2.21
N SER A 358 -3.61 -22.73 2.91
CA SER A 358 -4.41 -23.37 3.95
C SER A 358 -3.57 -23.88 5.11
N VAL A 359 -4.20 -23.99 6.27
CA VAL A 359 -3.58 -24.51 7.50
C VAL A 359 -4.40 -25.70 8.00
N THR A 360 -3.72 -26.82 8.25
CA THR A 360 -4.31 -27.98 8.94
C THR A 360 -3.99 -27.88 10.43
N ALA A 361 -5.00 -27.79 11.25
CA ALA A 361 -4.86 -27.79 12.70
C ALA A 361 -4.87 -29.21 13.28
N GLU A 362 -4.30 -29.39 14.49
CA GLU A 362 -4.47 -30.59 15.29
C GLU A 362 -5.95 -30.81 15.63
N ASP A 363 -6.32 -32.03 16.03
CA ASP A 363 -7.69 -32.42 16.36
C ASP A 363 -8.14 -31.82 17.71
N PHE A 364 -8.53 -30.56 17.68
CA PHE A 364 -9.11 -29.86 18.82
C PHE A 364 -10.18 -28.85 18.37
N LYS A 365 -11.06 -28.49 19.28
CA LYS A 365 -12.05 -27.45 19.02
C LYS A 365 -11.38 -26.07 19.03
N LEU A 366 -11.29 -25.44 17.85
CA LEU A 366 -10.77 -24.07 17.73
C LEU A 366 -11.74 -23.06 18.39
N VAL A 367 -11.22 -22.35 19.38
CA VAL A 367 -11.93 -21.24 20.04
C VAL A 367 -10.96 -20.06 20.11
N GLY A 368 -11.20 -19.02 19.32
CA GLY A 368 -10.30 -17.89 19.21
C GLY A 368 -9.16 -18.11 18.20
N ASP A 369 -7.96 -17.67 18.54
CA ASP A 369 -6.81 -17.70 17.66
C ASP A 369 -6.16 -19.09 17.59
N LEU A 370 -5.65 -19.46 16.42
CA LEU A 370 -4.82 -20.66 16.23
C LEU A 370 -3.35 -20.30 16.45
N PHE A 371 -2.75 -20.87 17.48
CA PHE A 371 -1.31 -20.71 17.73
C PHE A 371 -0.48 -21.74 16.99
N ALA A 372 0.78 -21.41 16.71
CA ALA A 372 1.70 -22.27 15.96
C ALA A 372 1.83 -23.70 16.51
N VAL A 373 1.68 -23.88 17.82
CA VAL A 373 1.69 -25.21 18.48
C VAL A 373 0.51 -26.08 18.05
N GLY A 374 -0.62 -25.48 17.65
CA GLY A 374 -1.80 -26.20 17.17
C GLY A 374 -1.82 -26.41 15.65
N VAL A 375 -0.78 -25.99 14.92
CA VAL A 375 -0.65 -26.20 13.48
C VAL A 375 0.06 -27.52 13.20
N LYS A 376 -0.63 -28.43 12.50
CA LYS A 376 -0.09 -29.72 12.07
C LYS A 376 0.69 -29.60 10.76
N SER A 377 0.12 -28.91 9.79
CA SER A 377 0.75 -28.66 8.49
C SER A 377 0.14 -27.40 7.85
N TYR A 378 0.80 -26.91 6.81
CA TYR A 378 0.27 -25.83 5.97
C TYR A 378 0.64 -26.08 4.50
N ASP A 379 -0.20 -25.57 3.61
CA ASP A 379 -0.02 -25.62 2.16
C ASP A 379 -0.07 -24.20 1.59
N GLY A 380 0.69 -24.00 0.50
CA GLY A 380 0.77 -22.72 -0.20
C GLY A 380 1.72 -21.72 0.45
N HIS A 381 1.86 -20.60 -0.21
CA HIS A 381 2.63 -19.44 0.28
C HIS A 381 1.69 -18.38 0.82
N TRP A 382 1.94 -17.89 2.00
CA TRP A 382 1.19 -16.83 2.64
C TRP A 382 2.09 -15.95 3.50
N VAL A 383 1.68 -14.70 3.65
CA VAL A 383 2.41 -13.70 4.42
C VAL A 383 1.51 -13.09 5.50
N ILE A 384 2.11 -12.38 6.44
CA ILE A 384 1.35 -11.67 7.49
C ILE A 384 0.31 -10.76 6.84
N GLY A 385 -0.97 -10.97 7.19
CA GLY A 385 -2.11 -10.21 6.68
C GLY A 385 -2.91 -10.93 5.59
N ASP A 386 -2.48 -12.06 5.09
CA ASP A 386 -3.28 -12.89 4.18
C ASP A 386 -4.40 -13.64 4.91
N GLN A 387 -5.42 -13.99 4.15
CA GLN A 387 -6.50 -14.88 4.60
C GLN A 387 -6.10 -16.32 4.28
N VAL A 388 -6.18 -17.18 5.26
CA VAL A 388 -5.87 -18.62 5.16
C VAL A 388 -7.01 -19.45 5.71
#